data_4e675777551a77fb28fcb2be11572400
#
_entry.id   4e675777551a77fb28fcb2be11572400
#
_cell.length_a   1.000
_cell.length_b   1.000
_cell.length_c   1.000
_cell.angle_alpha   90.00
_cell.angle_beta   90.00
_cell.angle_gamma   90.00
#
_symmetry.space_group_name_H-M   'P 1'
#
loop_
_entity.id
_entity.type
_entity.pdbx_description
1 polymer ?
#
loop_
_entity_poly.entity_id
_entity_poly.type
_entity_poly.pdbx_seq_one_letter_code
_entity_poly.pdbx_strand_id
1 'polypeptide(L)'
;MPAHYDLLIKNGTCVLPWGERQTAIGVRAGRIVDIDAASDSTAQEVFDARNLHVLPGLIDPHVHLRDPGDKTVETIPTGTKAAVLGGLT
;
A
#
# COMPACT_ATOMS: atom_id res chain seq x y z
N MET A 1 -21.42 11.11 5.42
CA MET A 1 -22.06 10.41 4.29
C MET A 1 -21.30 9.14 3.97
N PRO A 2 -21.97 8.01 3.80
CA PRO A 2 -21.30 6.81 3.34
C PRO A 2 -20.74 7.05 1.94
N ALA A 3 -19.64 6.41 1.65
CA ALA A 3 -19.01 6.45 0.35
C ALA A 3 -18.79 5.03 -0.18
N HIS A 4 -18.58 4.92 -1.47
CA HIS A 4 -18.23 3.66 -2.10
C HIS A 4 -16.88 3.77 -2.76
N TYR A 5 -16.00 2.82 -2.47
CA TYR A 5 -14.63 2.78 -2.94
C TYR A 5 -14.37 1.53 -3.79
N ASP A 6 -13.29 1.55 -4.53
CA ASP A 6 -12.79 0.35 -5.20
C ASP A 6 -12.15 -0.59 -4.18
N LEU A 7 -11.43 -0.01 -3.23
CA LEU A 7 -10.79 -0.75 -2.14
C LEU A 7 -10.96 0.04 -0.84
N LEU A 8 -11.32 -0.65 0.22
CA LEU A 8 -11.36 -0.11 1.57
C LEU A 8 -10.43 -0.94 2.45
N ILE A 9 -9.43 -0.28 3.03
CA ILE A 9 -8.53 -0.89 4.01
C ILE A 9 -9.01 -0.43 5.39
N LYS A 10 -9.51 -1.34 6.20
CA LYS A 10 -10.13 -0.99 7.48
C LYS A 10 -9.45 -1.65 8.66
N ASN A 11 -9.66 -1.08 9.84
CA ASN A 11 -9.20 -1.57 11.14
C ASN A 11 -7.68 -1.52 11.33
N GLY A 12 -6.91 -0.97 10.41
CA GLY A 12 -5.46 -0.88 10.52
C GLY A 12 -5.00 0.31 11.34
N THR A 13 -3.81 0.19 11.93
CA THR A 13 -3.11 1.34 12.51
C THR A 13 -2.31 2.00 11.38
N CYS A 14 -2.83 3.14 10.91
CA CYS A 14 -2.23 3.85 9.78
C CYS A 14 -1.14 4.80 10.27
N VAL A 15 0.04 4.72 9.64
CA VAL A 15 1.15 5.62 9.93
C VAL A 15 1.01 6.83 9.00
N LEU A 16 0.62 7.95 9.58
CA LEU A 16 0.34 9.21 8.89
C LEU A 16 1.45 10.22 9.18
N PRO A 17 1.57 11.32 8.40
CA PRO A 17 2.63 12.30 8.63
C PRO A 17 2.65 12.89 10.04
N TRP A 18 1.50 12.94 10.71
CA TRP A 18 1.37 13.51 12.05
C TRP A 18 1.30 12.46 13.17
N GLY A 19 1.46 11.18 12.86
CA GLY A 19 1.44 10.11 13.85
C GLY A 19 0.60 8.92 13.44
N GLU A 20 0.45 7.97 14.35
CA GLU A 20 -0.33 6.76 14.11
C GLU A 20 -1.79 6.98 14.49
N ARG A 21 -2.68 6.39 13.69
CA ARG A 21 -4.12 6.46 13.95
C ARG A 21 -4.79 5.19 13.43
N GLN A 22 -5.66 4.61 14.23
CA GLN A 22 -6.52 3.54 13.75
C GLN A 22 -7.66 4.14 12.95
N THR A 23 -7.69 3.86 11.66
CA THR A 23 -8.64 4.45 10.73
C THR A 23 -8.84 3.57 9.50
N ALA A 24 -9.67 4.02 8.57
CA ALA A 24 -9.92 3.34 7.32
C ALA A 24 -9.46 4.19 6.14
N ILE A 25 -8.82 3.55 5.17
CA ILE A 25 -8.30 4.16 3.96
C ILE A 25 -9.21 3.78 2.80
N GLY A 26 -9.75 4.77 2.10
CA GLY A 26 -10.56 4.57 0.90
C GLY A 26 -9.76 4.85 -0.37
N VAL A 27 -9.79 3.91 -1.30
CA VAL A 27 -9.09 4.01 -2.59
C VAL A 27 -10.12 4.00 -3.72
N ARG A 28 -9.95 4.91 -4.68
CA ARG A 28 -10.79 5.00 -5.86
C ARG A 28 -9.93 5.38 -7.07
N ALA A 29 -10.10 4.64 -8.16
CA ALA A 29 -9.37 4.87 -9.41
C ALA A 29 -7.84 4.91 -9.19
N GLY A 30 -7.31 3.98 -8.37
CA GLY A 30 -5.89 3.88 -8.09
C GLY A 30 -5.32 4.96 -7.19
N ARG A 31 -6.17 5.77 -6.55
CA ARG A 31 -5.74 6.87 -5.69
C ARG A 31 -6.35 6.74 -4.30
N ILE A 32 -5.59 7.09 -3.29
CA ILE A 32 -6.11 7.26 -1.94
C ILE A 32 -6.94 8.54 -1.94
N VAL A 33 -8.24 8.41 -1.71
CA VAL A 33 -9.16 9.55 -1.69
C VAL A 33 -9.62 9.91 -0.27
N ASP A 34 -9.56 8.97 0.66
CA ASP A 34 -9.89 9.20 2.06
C ASP A 34 -8.92 8.48 2.99
N ILE A 35 -8.49 9.16 4.03
CA ILE A 35 -7.66 8.59 5.12
C ILE A 35 -8.43 8.51 6.44
N ASP A 36 -9.73 8.71 6.40
CA ASP A 36 -10.66 8.61 7.52
C ASP A 36 -12.04 8.28 6.96
N ALA A 37 -12.13 7.16 6.24
CA ALA A 37 -13.36 6.74 5.62
C ALA A 37 -14.43 6.46 6.68
N ALA A 38 -15.66 6.88 6.41
CA ALA A 38 -16.77 6.66 7.32
C ALA A 38 -17.00 5.15 7.56
N SER A 39 -17.41 4.80 8.77
CA SER A 39 -17.55 3.40 9.19
C SER A 39 -18.61 2.63 8.40
N ASP A 40 -19.57 3.34 7.81
CA ASP A 40 -20.65 2.77 6.98
C ASP A 40 -20.31 2.78 5.48
N SER A 41 -19.09 3.10 5.11
CA SER A 41 -18.64 3.07 3.72
C SER A 41 -18.59 1.64 3.20
N THR A 42 -18.78 1.50 1.89
CA THR A 42 -18.72 0.23 1.17
C THR A 42 -17.60 0.26 0.14
N ALA A 43 -17.20 -0.90 -0.34
CA ALA A 43 -16.18 -1.01 -1.37
C ALA A 43 -16.36 -2.29 -2.18
N GLN A 44 -15.82 -2.27 -3.40
CA GLN A 44 -15.76 -3.47 -4.23
C GLN A 44 -14.89 -4.54 -3.57
N GLU A 45 -13.76 -4.13 -2.99
CA GLU A 45 -12.89 -4.99 -2.19
C GLU A 45 -12.68 -4.37 -0.81
N VAL A 46 -12.68 -5.22 0.22
CA VAL A 46 -12.41 -4.80 1.58
C VAL A 46 -11.24 -5.62 2.12
N PHE A 47 -10.23 -4.93 2.60
CA PHE A 47 -9.09 -5.55 3.27
C PHE A 47 -9.17 -5.22 4.77
N ASP A 48 -9.27 -6.26 5.60
CA ASP A 48 -9.27 -6.11 7.05
C ASP A 48 -7.83 -6.12 7.55
N ALA A 49 -7.33 -4.95 7.92
CA ALA A 49 -5.96 -4.76 8.42
C ALA A 49 -5.88 -4.82 9.94
N ARG A 50 -6.79 -5.54 10.59
CA ARG A 50 -6.78 -5.67 12.06
C ARG A 50 -5.44 -6.24 12.53
N ASN A 51 -4.86 -5.61 13.56
CA ASN A 51 -3.56 -5.94 14.13
C ASN A 51 -2.38 -5.69 13.19
N LEU A 52 -2.59 -4.96 12.10
CA LEU A 52 -1.53 -4.60 11.17
C LEU A 52 -1.29 -3.09 11.20
N HIS A 53 -0.07 -2.70 10.89
CA HIS A 53 0.26 -1.32 10.58
C HIS A 53 0.15 -1.12 9.06
N VAL A 54 -0.48 -0.01 8.67
CA VAL A 54 -0.64 0.38 7.28
C VAL A 54 0.28 1.57 7.02
N LEU A 55 1.23 1.37 6.12
CA LEU A 55 2.22 2.39 5.76
C LEU A 55 2.08 2.73 4.28
N PRO A 56 2.50 3.95 3.88
CA PRO A 56 2.69 4.24 2.46
C PRO A 56 3.70 3.27 1.86
N GLY A 57 3.55 2.97 0.57
CA GLY A 57 4.56 2.21 -0.15
C GLY A 57 5.92 2.89 -0.04
N LEU A 58 6.96 2.09 0.16
CA LEU A 58 8.32 2.61 0.30
C LEU A 58 8.87 3.04 -1.04
N ILE A 59 9.68 4.09 -1.03
CA ILE A 59 10.37 4.61 -2.22
C ILE A 59 11.86 4.48 -2.00
N ASP A 60 12.54 3.78 -2.91
CA ASP A 60 14.00 3.69 -2.90
C ASP A 60 14.53 4.49 -4.09
N PRO A 61 15.12 5.67 -3.85
CA PRO A 61 15.58 6.54 -4.93
C PRO A 61 16.93 6.11 -5.54
N HIS A 62 17.60 5.10 -4.99
CA HIS A 62 18.89 4.66 -5.46
C HIS A 62 19.02 3.15 -5.29
N VAL A 63 18.76 2.42 -6.34
CA VAL A 63 18.82 0.96 -6.34
C VAL A 63 19.60 0.46 -7.55
N HIS A 64 20.35 -0.61 -7.36
CA HIS A 64 21.09 -1.29 -8.42
C HIS A 64 20.53 -2.70 -8.61
N LEU A 65 19.93 -2.96 -9.77
CA LEU A 65 19.59 -4.29 -10.21
C LEU A 65 20.75 -4.88 -11.02
N ARG A 66 20.82 -6.20 -11.11
CA ARG A 66 21.89 -6.90 -11.81
C ARG A 66 21.58 -7.13 -13.30
N ASP A 67 20.68 -6.34 -13.87
CA ASP A 67 20.28 -6.45 -15.27
C ASP A 67 20.21 -5.02 -15.88
N PRO A 68 21.10 -4.66 -16.84
CA PRO A 68 22.18 -5.49 -17.40
C PRO A 68 23.30 -5.76 -16.39
N GLY A 69 23.90 -6.94 -16.51
CA GLY A 69 24.96 -7.40 -15.63
C GLY A 69 24.87 -8.90 -15.41
N ASP A 70 25.03 -9.34 -14.16
CA ASP A 70 24.94 -10.75 -13.82
C ASP A 70 23.49 -11.19 -13.63
N LYS A 71 22.84 -11.60 -14.71
CA LYS A 71 21.44 -12.05 -14.73
C LYS A 71 21.25 -13.39 -14.02
N THR A 72 22.31 -14.11 -13.70
CA THR A 72 22.21 -15.33 -12.89
C THR A 72 21.90 -15.00 -11.44
N VAL A 73 22.25 -13.80 -10.98
CA VAL A 73 21.94 -13.30 -9.64
C VAL A 73 20.55 -12.70 -9.62
N GLU A 74 20.23 -11.83 -10.59
CA GLU A 74 19.00 -11.07 -10.57
C GLU A 74 18.67 -10.55 -11.97
N THR A 75 17.40 -10.56 -12.31
CA THR A 75 16.87 -9.90 -13.51
C THR A 75 15.97 -8.75 -13.09
N ILE A 76 15.60 -7.85 -14.04
CA ILE A 76 14.64 -6.80 -13.74
C ILE A 76 13.33 -7.39 -13.24
N PRO A 77 12.70 -8.41 -13.87
CA PRO A 77 11.48 -9.01 -13.34
C PRO A 77 11.63 -9.60 -11.94
N THR A 78 12.72 -10.32 -11.64
CA THR A 78 12.91 -10.93 -10.33
C THR A 78 13.24 -9.92 -9.25
N GLY A 79 14.08 -8.92 -9.58
CA GLY A 79 14.44 -7.85 -8.64
C GLY A 79 13.27 -6.96 -8.30
N THR A 80 12.48 -6.56 -9.28
CA THR A 80 11.29 -5.72 -9.04
C THR A 80 10.21 -6.49 -8.29
N LYS A 81 10.04 -7.78 -8.56
CA LYS A 81 9.11 -8.61 -7.77
C LYS A 81 9.53 -8.68 -6.31
N ALA A 82 10.82 -8.89 -6.04
CA ALA A 82 11.34 -8.90 -4.68
C ALA A 82 11.12 -7.55 -4.00
N ALA A 83 11.34 -6.44 -4.71
CA ALA A 83 11.13 -5.09 -4.19
C ALA A 83 9.67 -4.87 -3.78
N VAL A 84 8.71 -5.25 -4.62
CA VAL A 84 7.28 -5.11 -4.31
C VAL A 84 6.90 -5.96 -3.10
N LEU A 85 7.38 -7.19 -3.02
CA LEU A 85 7.12 -8.06 -1.88
C LEU A 85 7.72 -7.51 -0.58
N GLY A 86 8.77 -6.69 -0.67
CA GLY A 86 9.35 -5.99 0.46
C GLY A 86 8.70 -4.65 0.80
N GLY A 87 7.68 -4.24 0.05
CA GLY A 87 6.94 -3.00 0.31
C GLY A 87 7.38 -1.80 -0.52
N LEU A 88 8.29 -1.97 -1.46
CA LEU A 88 8.70 -0.88 -2.38
C LEU A 88 7.67 -0.69 -3.48
N THR A 89 7.49 0.56 -3.88
CA THR A 89 6.57 0.93 -4.96
C THR A 89 7.28 1.68 -6.08
#